data_f9efabcb8f9fa0055cd9e0d054f0563e
#
_entry.id   f9efabcb8f9fa0055cd9e0d054f0563e
#
_cell.length_a   1.000
_cell.length_b   1.000
_cell.length_c   1.000
_cell.angle_alpha   90.00
_cell.angle_beta   90.00
_cell.angle_gamma   90.00
#
_symmetry.space_group_name_H-M   'P 1'
#
loop_
_entity.id
_entity.type
_entity.pdbx_description
1 polymer ?
#
loop_
_entity_poly.entity_id
_entity_poly.type
_entity_poly.pdbx_seq_one_letter_code
_entity_poly.pdbx_strand_id
1 'polypeptide(L)'
;MAPVAAAVLPHPPLLVPELAGAAAPELDPLRAACRKALSTVLAAADLTLIIGDGPAWAIPAPTATGAFHPYGASVEVALPALTDLALPGLADLALPALADPDLPALADSVLPALTDVGPPGVADPDLPDLPAPARVSELPLSLAVAAHLLANLDPPLDGVAGAERAPGSGRLWAATVPRSLRPGAAAAIGRALNSAGRFGLVVMADLSACRTERAPGAFRPEAADFDARVGDAFRAGAPQRLLALDPAQAADLLVTGRVPLQVLAGTFAPDPAPGDETMPSVRGQVLYEGAPYGVGYLVALLTAS
;
A
#
# COMPACT_ATOMS: atom_id res chain seq x y z
N MET A 1 -15.00 -12.20 -0.13
CA MET A 1 -15.42 -11.62 1.17
C MET A 1 -14.50 -10.44 1.45
N ALA A 2 -15.03 -9.25 1.77
CA ALA A 2 -14.20 -8.07 2.05
C ALA A 2 -13.31 -8.28 3.29
N PRO A 3 -12.21 -7.52 3.45
CA PRO A 3 -11.37 -7.60 4.63
C PRO A 3 -12.14 -7.22 5.89
N VAL A 4 -11.86 -7.90 7.01
CA VAL A 4 -12.52 -7.62 8.31
C VAL A 4 -12.05 -6.31 8.93
N ALA A 5 -10.83 -5.91 8.60
CA ALA A 5 -10.25 -4.60 8.89
C ALA A 5 -9.23 -4.25 7.81
N ALA A 6 -9.13 -2.98 7.47
CA ALA A 6 -8.11 -2.49 6.56
C ALA A 6 -7.48 -1.21 7.10
N ALA A 7 -6.17 -1.04 6.87
CA ALA A 7 -5.43 0.17 7.21
C ALA A 7 -4.70 0.72 5.98
N VAL A 8 -4.62 2.04 5.91
CA VAL A 8 -3.73 2.75 5.01
C VAL A 8 -2.63 3.41 5.83
N LEU A 9 -1.39 3.21 5.42
CA LEU A 9 -0.20 3.75 6.06
C LEU A 9 0.70 4.41 5.02
N PRO A 10 1.32 5.54 5.33
CA PRO A 10 2.36 6.10 4.47
C PRO A 10 3.66 5.32 4.62
N HIS A 11 4.54 5.48 3.62
CA HIS A 11 5.82 4.77 3.61
C HIS A 11 7.06 5.64 3.33
N PRO A 12 7.11 6.91 3.83
CA PRO A 12 8.34 7.67 3.67
C PRO A 12 9.48 7.02 4.44
N PRO A 13 10.72 7.05 3.90
CA PRO A 13 11.90 6.57 4.63
C PRO A 13 12.07 7.20 6.01
N LEU A 14 11.62 8.45 6.18
CA LEU A 14 11.67 9.21 7.44
C LEU A 14 10.86 8.60 8.59
N LEU A 15 10.01 7.59 8.33
CA LEU A 15 9.40 6.81 9.42
C LEU A 15 10.42 5.98 10.19
N VAL A 16 11.56 5.70 9.59
CA VAL A 16 12.73 5.10 10.25
C VAL A 16 13.46 6.19 11.04
N PRO A 17 13.51 6.14 12.38
CA PRO A 17 14.06 7.22 13.21
C PRO A 17 15.51 7.56 12.86
N GLU A 18 16.31 6.57 12.50
CA GLU A 18 17.71 6.74 12.12
C GLU A 18 17.89 7.63 10.88
N LEU A 19 16.89 7.64 9.99
CA LEU A 19 16.88 8.50 8.79
C LEU A 19 16.35 9.90 9.09
N ALA A 20 15.43 10.01 10.03
CA ALA A 20 14.87 11.30 10.42
C ALA A 20 15.85 12.11 11.31
N GLY A 21 16.81 11.46 11.98
CA GLY A 21 17.81 12.12 12.82
C GLY A 21 17.16 13.05 13.87
N ALA A 22 17.56 14.32 13.88
CA ALA A 22 17.03 15.30 14.82
C ALA A 22 15.54 15.61 14.61
N ALA A 23 14.98 15.35 13.42
CA ALA A 23 13.57 15.54 13.11
C ALA A 23 12.70 14.32 13.51
N ALA A 24 13.29 13.25 14.03
CA ALA A 24 12.56 12.05 14.41
C ALA A 24 11.37 12.32 15.36
N PRO A 25 11.46 13.18 16.39
CA PRO A 25 10.34 13.45 17.28
C PRO A 25 9.12 14.09 16.59
N GLU A 26 9.33 14.84 15.49
CA GLU A 26 8.25 15.47 14.74
C GLU A 26 7.31 14.44 14.09
N LEU A 27 7.82 13.24 13.82
CA LEU A 27 7.08 12.13 13.23
C LEU A 27 6.51 11.13 14.25
N ASP A 28 6.71 11.35 15.54
CA ASP A 28 6.18 10.45 16.58
C ASP A 28 4.65 10.32 16.54
N PRO A 29 3.87 11.39 16.33
CA PRO A 29 2.42 11.26 16.17
C PRO A 29 2.04 10.38 14.95
N LEU A 30 2.76 10.50 13.84
CA LEU A 30 2.54 9.67 12.66
C LEU A 30 2.89 8.21 12.94
N ARG A 31 4.05 7.94 13.55
CA ARG A 31 4.45 6.58 13.94
C ARG A 31 3.46 5.95 14.93
N ALA A 32 2.97 6.72 15.89
CA ALA A 32 1.95 6.25 16.84
C ALA A 32 0.64 5.88 16.13
N ALA A 33 0.19 6.70 15.18
CA ALA A 33 -0.97 6.40 14.37
C ALA A 33 -0.77 5.12 13.52
N CYS A 34 0.39 4.96 12.88
CA CYS A 34 0.73 3.75 12.13
C CYS A 34 0.70 2.49 13.02
N ARG A 35 1.35 2.54 14.21
CA ARG A 35 1.31 1.41 15.14
C ARG A 35 -0.10 1.05 15.57
N LYS A 36 -0.93 2.05 15.90
CA LYS A 36 -2.34 1.83 16.26
C LYS A 36 -3.11 1.16 15.13
N ALA A 37 -2.95 1.64 13.90
CA ALA A 37 -3.62 1.08 12.74
C ALA A 37 -3.20 -0.38 12.49
N LEU A 38 -1.88 -0.66 12.49
CA LEU A 38 -1.34 -2.00 12.32
C LEU A 38 -1.85 -2.96 13.39
N SER A 39 -1.74 -2.59 14.68
CA SER A 39 -2.21 -3.43 15.79
C SER A 39 -3.69 -3.76 15.67
N THR A 40 -4.51 -2.80 15.20
CA THR A 40 -5.95 -3.02 14.98
C THR A 40 -6.20 -4.07 13.89
N VAL A 41 -5.51 -3.97 12.75
CA VAL A 41 -5.68 -4.92 11.65
C VAL A 41 -5.18 -6.31 12.03
N LEU A 42 -4.00 -6.40 12.64
CA LEU A 42 -3.38 -7.66 13.07
C LEU A 42 -4.23 -8.38 14.14
N ALA A 43 -4.89 -7.63 15.02
CA ALA A 43 -5.79 -8.21 16.02
C ALA A 43 -7.12 -8.71 15.42
N ALA A 44 -7.54 -8.20 14.27
CA ALA A 44 -8.82 -8.52 13.65
C ALA A 44 -8.82 -9.82 12.85
N ALA A 45 -7.65 -10.30 12.37
CA ALA A 45 -7.55 -11.47 11.50
C ALA A 45 -6.23 -12.24 11.71
N ASP A 46 -6.28 -13.56 11.44
CA ASP A 46 -5.10 -14.44 11.52
C ASP A 46 -4.19 -14.33 10.29
N LEU A 47 -4.72 -13.86 9.17
CA LEU A 47 -4.00 -13.56 7.95
C LEU A 47 -4.09 -12.06 7.68
N THR A 48 -2.95 -11.41 7.47
CA THR A 48 -2.89 -10.02 7.03
C THR A 48 -2.19 -9.94 5.67
N LEU A 49 -2.87 -9.32 4.71
CA LEU A 49 -2.31 -9.01 3.40
C LEU A 49 -1.73 -7.60 3.41
N ILE A 50 -0.53 -7.42 2.86
CA ILE A 50 0.15 -6.13 2.75
C ILE A 50 0.34 -5.81 1.27
N ILE A 51 -0.20 -4.68 0.83
CA ILE A 51 -0.06 -4.20 -0.55
C ILE A 51 0.70 -2.89 -0.54
N GLY A 52 1.82 -2.85 -1.27
CA GLY A 52 2.61 -1.63 -1.47
C GLY A 52 2.77 -1.29 -2.95
N ASP A 53 3.27 -0.10 -3.24
CA ASP A 53 3.75 0.22 -4.58
C ASP A 53 5.15 -0.37 -4.82
N GLY A 54 5.45 -0.64 -6.07
CA GLY A 54 6.75 -1.15 -6.51
C GLY A 54 6.92 -1.01 -8.02
N PRO A 55 8.08 -1.38 -8.55
CA PRO A 55 8.36 -1.28 -9.98
C PRO A 55 7.52 -2.27 -10.82
N ALA A 56 7.06 -3.36 -10.19
CA ALA A 56 6.33 -4.42 -10.87
C ALA A 56 5.30 -5.06 -9.93
N TRP A 57 4.41 -5.86 -10.51
CA TRP A 57 3.61 -6.84 -9.77
C TRP A 57 4.54 -7.95 -9.26
N ALA A 58 4.79 -7.96 -7.96
CA ALA A 58 5.74 -8.89 -7.36
C ALA A 58 5.31 -9.34 -5.97
N ILE A 59 5.70 -10.57 -5.63
CA ILE A 59 5.51 -11.17 -4.30
C ILE A 59 6.90 -11.41 -3.72
N PRO A 60 7.25 -10.84 -2.56
CA PRO A 60 8.52 -11.12 -1.89
C PRO A 60 8.67 -12.61 -1.54
N ALA A 61 9.89 -13.12 -1.68
CA ALA A 61 10.23 -14.42 -1.14
C ALA A 61 10.15 -14.38 0.41
N PRO A 62 9.90 -15.50 1.10
CA PRO A 62 9.87 -15.53 2.56
C PRO A 62 11.17 -15.04 3.23
N THR A 63 12.28 -15.11 2.51
CA THR A 63 13.61 -14.65 2.94
C THR A 63 13.96 -13.26 2.44
N ALA A 64 13.02 -12.54 1.81
CA ALA A 64 13.28 -11.22 1.27
C ALA A 64 13.60 -10.22 2.38
N THR A 65 14.63 -9.42 2.17
CA THR A 65 15.05 -8.36 3.07
C THR A 65 14.95 -7.00 2.39
N GLY A 66 14.77 -5.95 3.18
CA GLY A 66 14.83 -4.58 2.73
C GLY A 66 15.96 -3.85 3.46
N ALA A 67 16.56 -2.87 2.80
CA ALA A 67 17.63 -2.07 3.36
C ALA A 67 17.38 -0.59 3.19
N PHE A 68 17.79 0.20 4.19
CA PHE A 68 17.69 1.66 4.15
C PHE A 68 19.06 2.33 3.86
N HIS A 69 20.07 1.54 3.44
CA HIS A 69 21.38 2.07 3.03
C HIS A 69 21.28 3.13 1.90
N PRO A 70 20.42 2.98 0.88
CA PRO A 70 20.27 4.00 -0.17
C PRO A 70 19.80 5.34 0.39
N TYR A 71 19.20 5.35 1.56
CA TYR A 71 18.70 6.56 2.24
C TYR A 71 19.62 7.04 3.36
N GLY A 72 20.75 6.36 3.60
CA GLY A 72 21.76 6.79 4.56
C GLY A 72 21.70 6.14 5.95
N ALA A 73 20.89 5.09 6.15
CA ALA A 73 20.86 4.36 7.41
C ALA A 73 21.28 2.89 7.23
N SER A 74 22.11 2.38 8.14
CA SER A 74 22.50 0.97 8.18
C SER A 74 21.42 0.13 8.90
N VAL A 75 20.20 0.18 8.38
CA VAL A 75 19.05 -0.57 8.91
C VAL A 75 18.61 -1.56 7.86
N GLU A 76 18.53 -2.83 8.25
CA GLU A 76 17.98 -3.91 7.44
C GLU A 76 16.72 -4.45 8.10
N VAL A 77 15.75 -4.84 7.30
CA VAL A 77 14.45 -5.32 7.75
C VAL A 77 14.01 -6.54 6.97
N ALA A 78 13.17 -7.37 7.58
CA ALA A 78 12.47 -8.47 6.92
C ALA A 78 11.01 -8.47 7.39
N LEU A 79 10.11 -8.95 6.55
CA LEU A 79 8.72 -9.15 6.95
C LEU A 79 8.64 -10.39 7.84
N PRO A 80 8.19 -10.26 9.10
CA PRO A 80 8.07 -11.40 10.00
C PRO A 80 6.96 -12.34 9.52
N ALA A 81 7.14 -13.65 9.69
CA ALA A 81 6.12 -14.66 9.38
C ALA A 81 5.51 -14.57 7.98
N LEU A 82 6.28 -14.10 6.99
CA LEU A 82 5.83 -14.03 5.60
C LEU A 82 5.55 -15.44 5.09
N THR A 83 4.33 -15.69 4.64
CA THR A 83 3.87 -16.99 4.16
C THR A 83 3.80 -17.03 2.65
N ASP A 84 4.21 -18.15 2.06
CA ASP A 84 3.97 -18.44 0.65
C ASP A 84 2.53 -18.96 0.51
N LEU A 85 1.60 -18.02 0.34
CA LEU A 85 0.19 -18.29 0.18
C LEU A 85 -0.18 -18.22 -1.30
N ALA A 86 -0.69 -19.32 -1.84
CA ALA A 86 -1.36 -19.27 -3.13
C ALA A 86 -2.75 -18.68 -2.95
N LEU A 87 -3.02 -17.56 -3.63
CA LEU A 87 -4.35 -16.96 -3.71
C LEU A 87 -4.96 -17.35 -5.06
N PRO A 88 -5.91 -18.31 -5.09
CA PRO A 88 -6.47 -18.82 -6.34
C PRO A 88 -7.03 -17.72 -7.24
N GLY A 89 -7.73 -16.73 -6.65
CA GLY A 89 -8.27 -15.59 -7.38
C GLY A 89 -7.23 -14.71 -8.08
N LEU A 90 -5.96 -14.72 -7.64
CA LEU A 90 -4.88 -14.00 -8.32
C LEU A 90 -4.29 -14.82 -9.48
N ALA A 91 -4.32 -16.15 -9.40
CA ALA A 91 -3.85 -17.03 -10.47
C ALA A 91 -4.78 -17.00 -11.69
N ASP A 92 -6.08 -16.78 -11.44
CA ASP A 92 -7.12 -16.73 -12.49
C ASP A 92 -7.30 -15.35 -13.11
N LEU A 93 -6.56 -14.34 -12.64
CA LEU A 93 -6.60 -13.01 -13.26
C LEU A 93 -5.84 -13.02 -14.59
N ALA A 94 -6.56 -13.36 -15.66
CA ALA A 94 -6.19 -12.93 -17.01
C ALA A 94 -6.40 -11.41 -17.05
N LEU A 95 -5.36 -10.65 -16.72
CA LEU A 95 -5.44 -9.19 -16.71
C LEU A 95 -5.03 -8.69 -18.10
N PRO A 96 -5.98 -8.21 -18.93
CA PRO A 96 -5.64 -7.64 -20.25
C PRO A 96 -4.70 -6.44 -20.04
N ALA A 97 -3.81 -6.22 -21.00
CA ALA A 97 -2.79 -5.14 -21.06
C ALA A 97 -2.99 -4.00 -20.05
N LEU A 98 -2.23 -4.04 -18.95
CA LEU A 98 -2.57 -3.31 -17.71
C LEU A 98 -1.87 -1.96 -17.57
N ALA A 99 -0.90 -1.68 -18.42
CA ALA A 99 -0.25 -0.37 -18.46
C ALA A 99 -1.14 0.62 -19.22
N ASP A 100 -1.29 1.82 -18.67
CA ASP A 100 -1.85 2.95 -19.39
C ASP A 100 -0.76 3.51 -20.31
N PRO A 101 -0.86 3.41 -21.66
CA PRO A 101 0.17 3.89 -22.57
C PRO A 101 0.34 5.42 -22.53
N ASP A 102 -0.65 6.15 -22.02
CA ASP A 102 -0.67 7.61 -21.97
C ASP A 102 -0.13 8.17 -20.64
N LEU A 103 0.17 7.31 -19.65
CA LEU A 103 0.83 7.75 -18.42
C LEU A 103 2.34 7.93 -18.67
N PRO A 104 2.87 9.16 -18.53
CA PRO A 104 4.31 9.36 -18.57
C PRO A 104 4.94 8.49 -17.48
N ALA A 105 5.97 7.71 -17.85
CA ALA A 105 6.85 7.09 -16.87
C ALA A 105 7.30 8.23 -15.95
N LEU A 106 6.95 8.15 -14.67
CA LEU A 106 7.45 9.11 -13.68
C LEU A 106 8.97 9.04 -13.78
N ALA A 107 9.53 10.02 -14.49
CA ALA A 107 10.96 10.09 -14.73
C ALA A 107 11.66 10.07 -13.37
N ASP A 108 12.77 9.35 -13.30
CA ASP A 108 13.68 9.13 -12.17
C ASP A 108 14.25 10.41 -11.51
N SER A 109 13.61 11.56 -11.69
CA SER A 109 14.16 12.87 -11.41
C SER A 109 13.95 13.40 -9.99
N VAL A 110 13.33 12.65 -9.08
CA VAL A 110 13.09 13.14 -7.71
C VAL A 110 13.90 12.41 -6.63
N LEU A 111 14.54 11.29 -6.96
CA LEU A 111 15.45 10.58 -6.04
C LEU A 111 16.72 10.18 -6.78
N PRO A 112 17.86 10.84 -6.52
CA PRO A 112 19.14 10.35 -7.01
C PRO A 112 19.49 9.09 -6.21
N ALA A 113 19.44 7.94 -6.81
CA ALA A 113 20.00 6.65 -6.40
C ALA A 113 19.04 5.45 -6.48
N LEU A 114 18.24 5.34 -7.54
CA LEU A 114 17.62 4.07 -7.90
C LEU A 114 17.96 3.72 -9.35
N THR A 115 19.24 3.84 -9.70
CA THR A 115 19.75 3.45 -11.01
C THR A 115 20.31 2.05 -10.94
N ASP A 116 19.45 1.07 -11.16
CA ASP A 116 19.80 -0.13 -11.93
C ASP A 116 18.54 -0.93 -12.33
N VAL A 117 17.59 -0.27 -12.99
CA VAL A 117 16.55 -0.95 -13.74
C VAL A 117 16.66 -0.47 -15.17
N GLY A 118 16.97 -1.39 -16.05
CA GLY A 118 17.08 -1.13 -17.49
C GLY A 118 15.84 -0.41 -18.05
N PRO A 119 15.94 0.18 -19.25
CA PRO A 119 14.89 1.01 -19.82
C PRO A 119 13.55 0.27 -19.82
N PRO A 120 12.43 0.92 -19.45
CA PRO A 120 11.12 0.33 -19.53
C PRO A 120 10.86 -0.10 -20.97
N GLY A 121 10.66 -1.40 -21.16
CA GLY A 121 10.26 -1.93 -22.46
C GLY A 121 9.00 -1.22 -22.91
N VAL A 122 8.98 -0.76 -24.16
CA VAL A 122 7.80 -0.23 -24.84
C VAL A 122 6.72 -1.31 -24.75
N ALA A 123 5.59 -1.00 -24.10
CA ALA A 123 4.48 -1.93 -23.97
C ALA A 123 3.95 -2.24 -25.40
N ASP A 124 4.09 -3.48 -25.80
CA ASP A 124 3.48 -4.00 -27.02
C ASP A 124 1.96 -4.05 -26.81
N PRO A 125 1.14 -3.39 -27.64
CA PRO A 125 -0.31 -3.41 -27.51
C PRO A 125 -0.94 -4.79 -27.67
N ASP A 126 -0.20 -5.77 -28.14
CA ASP A 126 -0.63 -7.16 -28.37
C ASP A 126 -0.22 -8.13 -27.24
N LEU A 127 0.35 -7.67 -26.12
CA LEU A 127 0.69 -8.54 -25.01
C LEU A 127 -0.57 -8.96 -24.24
N PRO A 128 -0.97 -10.24 -24.34
CA PRO A 128 -1.96 -10.81 -23.45
C PRO A 128 -1.32 -11.02 -22.07
N ASP A 129 -2.07 -10.77 -21.03
CA ASP A 129 -1.87 -11.21 -19.65
C ASP A 129 -0.70 -10.55 -18.87
N LEU A 130 -1.03 -10.03 -17.67
CA LEU A 130 0.00 -9.80 -16.65
C LEU A 130 0.71 -11.13 -16.41
N PRO A 131 2.05 -11.16 -16.52
CA PRO A 131 2.77 -12.34 -16.09
C PRO A 131 2.46 -12.63 -14.63
N ALA A 132 2.51 -13.90 -14.24
CA ALA A 132 2.45 -14.28 -12.84
C ALA A 132 3.40 -13.38 -12.02
N PRO A 133 3.03 -12.99 -10.78
CA PRO A 133 3.84 -12.07 -10.00
C PRO A 133 5.28 -12.57 -9.88
N ALA A 134 6.23 -11.70 -10.18
CA ALA A 134 7.64 -12.02 -10.04
C ALA A 134 7.97 -12.31 -8.56
N ARG A 135 8.82 -13.29 -8.31
CA ARG A 135 9.38 -13.49 -6.97
C ARG A 135 10.61 -12.60 -6.83
N VAL A 136 10.62 -11.78 -5.76
CA VAL A 136 11.72 -10.87 -5.47
C VAL A 136 12.37 -11.22 -4.13
N SER A 137 13.70 -11.08 -4.07
CA SER A 137 14.49 -11.33 -2.86
C SER A 137 14.75 -10.05 -2.06
N GLU A 138 14.45 -8.88 -2.64
CA GLU A 138 14.59 -7.59 -2.01
C GLU A 138 13.21 -6.93 -1.83
N LEU A 139 12.97 -6.35 -0.66
CA LEU A 139 11.74 -5.62 -0.38
C LEU A 139 11.83 -4.22 -1.00
N PRO A 140 10.91 -3.83 -1.89
CA PRO A 140 10.74 -2.45 -2.28
C PRO A 140 10.45 -1.56 -1.07
N LEU A 141 10.73 -0.24 -1.19
CA LEU A 141 10.64 0.71 -0.08
C LEU A 141 9.33 0.62 0.70
N SER A 142 8.20 0.53 0.02
CA SER A 142 6.89 0.44 0.65
C SER A 142 6.79 -0.76 1.61
N LEU A 143 7.29 -1.92 1.19
CA LEU A 143 7.30 -3.13 2.03
C LEU A 143 8.43 -3.11 3.07
N ALA A 144 9.57 -2.48 2.79
CA ALA A 144 10.63 -2.30 3.77
C ALA A 144 10.17 -1.40 4.93
N VAL A 145 9.45 -0.31 4.65
CA VAL A 145 8.84 0.53 5.69
C VAL A 145 7.76 -0.24 6.47
N ALA A 146 6.92 -1.04 5.79
CA ALA A 146 5.96 -1.90 6.48
C ALA A 146 6.66 -2.88 7.43
N ALA A 147 7.75 -3.51 6.98
CA ALA A 147 8.55 -4.42 7.80
C ALA A 147 9.15 -3.71 9.03
N HIS A 148 9.68 -2.48 8.84
CA HIS A 148 10.18 -1.66 9.94
C HIS A 148 9.09 -1.34 10.97
N LEU A 149 7.92 -0.93 10.52
CA LEU A 149 6.79 -0.63 11.41
C LEU A 149 6.33 -1.87 12.19
N LEU A 150 6.27 -3.03 11.54
CA LEU A 150 5.90 -4.30 12.16
C LEU A 150 6.92 -4.74 13.22
N ALA A 151 8.22 -4.59 12.94
CA ALA A 151 9.30 -4.92 13.88
C ALA A 151 9.31 -4.03 15.13
N ASN A 152 8.71 -2.82 15.04
CA ASN A 152 8.67 -1.84 16.11
C ASN A 152 7.26 -1.68 16.72
N LEU A 153 6.44 -2.73 16.66
CA LEU A 153 5.18 -2.78 17.40
C LEU A 153 5.44 -2.98 18.89
N ASP A 154 4.58 -2.39 19.71
CA ASP A 154 4.54 -2.60 21.15
C ASP A 154 3.10 -2.93 21.59
N PRO A 155 2.84 -4.17 22.07
CA PRO A 155 3.77 -5.30 22.16
C PRO A 155 4.23 -5.81 20.78
N PRO A 156 5.38 -6.49 20.71
CA PRO A 156 5.86 -7.12 19.47
C PRO A 156 4.83 -8.06 18.86
N LEU A 157 4.95 -8.33 17.54
CA LEU A 157 4.01 -9.18 16.81
C LEU A 157 3.81 -10.55 17.50
N ASP A 158 4.89 -11.12 18.05
CA ASP A 158 4.87 -12.38 18.81
C ASP A 158 4.11 -12.26 20.15
N GLY A 159 4.03 -11.05 20.72
CA GLY A 159 3.30 -10.75 21.95
C GLY A 159 1.83 -10.34 21.72
N VAL A 160 1.45 -9.94 20.50
CA VAL A 160 0.05 -9.69 20.09
C VAL A 160 -0.69 -11.01 19.91
N ALA A 161 0.03 -12.10 19.67
CA ALA A 161 -0.46 -13.45 19.75
C ALA A 161 -0.73 -13.80 21.24
N GLY A 162 -1.81 -13.30 21.80
CA GLY A 162 -2.24 -13.70 23.14
C GLY A 162 -2.40 -15.22 23.24
N ALA A 163 -2.21 -15.76 24.45
CA ALA A 163 -2.14 -17.18 24.76
C ALA A 163 -3.32 -18.08 24.31
N GLU A 164 -4.30 -17.53 23.59
CA GLU A 164 -5.46 -18.25 23.07
C GLU A 164 -5.54 -18.27 21.53
N ARG A 165 -4.52 -17.75 20.81
CA ARG A 165 -4.52 -17.82 19.34
C ARG A 165 -4.06 -19.18 18.84
N ALA A 166 -4.79 -19.70 17.82
CA ALA A 166 -4.45 -20.98 17.18
C ALA A 166 -3.04 -20.93 16.56
N PRO A 167 -2.32 -22.09 16.49
CA PRO A 167 -1.05 -22.18 15.76
C PRO A 167 -1.23 -21.70 14.32
N GLY A 168 -0.43 -20.70 13.91
CA GLY A 168 -0.52 -20.07 12.58
C GLY A 168 -1.21 -18.70 12.53
N SER A 169 -1.64 -18.15 13.67
CA SER A 169 -2.12 -16.79 13.77
C SER A 169 -0.96 -15.78 13.60
N GLY A 170 -1.22 -14.68 12.88
CA GLY A 170 -0.22 -13.66 12.57
C GLY A 170 0.53 -13.88 11.26
N ARG A 171 0.00 -14.73 10.36
CA ARG A 171 0.57 -14.92 9.02
C ARG A 171 0.47 -13.65 8.21
N LEU A 172 1.57 -13.32 7.51
CA LEU A 172 1.61 -12.22 6.58
C LEU A 172 1.75 -12.73 5.15
N TRP A 173 1.09 -12.06 4.23
CA TRP A 173 1.34 -12.16 2.80
C TRP A 173 1.54 -10.76 2.26
N ALA A 174 2.45 -10.56 1.34
CA ALA A 174 2.75 -9.24 0.80
C ALA A 174 2.91 -9.28 -0.71
N ALA A 175 2.54 -8.18 -1.35
CA ALA A 175 2.80 -7.95 -2.76
C ALA A 175 2.98 -6.46 -3.06
N THR A 176 3.63 -6.16 -4.18
CA THR A 176 3.71 -4.82 -4.74
C THR A 176 2.96 -4.74 -6.07
N VAL A 177 2.45 -3.55 -6.35
CA VAL A 177 1.76 -3.24 -7.61
C VAL A 177 2.44 -2.07 -8.30
N PRO A 178 2.57 -2.10 -9.65
CA PRO A 178 3.19 -1.00 -10.38
C PRO A 178 2.28 0.23 -10.42
N ARG A 179 2.90 1.41 -10.38
CA ARG A 179 2.19 2.70 -10.38
C ARG A 179 1.40 2.96 -11.67
N SER A 180 1.81 2.32 -12.78
CA SER A 180 1.17 2.42 -14.09
C SER A 180 -0.11 1.59 -14.22
N LEU A 181 -0.49 0.83 -13.21
CA LEU A 181 -1.66 -0.04 -13.28
C LEU A 181 -2.95 0.77 -13.45
N ARG A 182 -3.81 0.36 -14.38
CA ARG A 182 -5.11 0.99 -14.62
C ARG A 182 -6.06 0.77 -13.43
N PRO A 183 -6.98 1.71 -13.14
CA PRO A 183 -7.93 1.58 -12.03
C PRO A 183 -8.75 0.30 -12.05
N GLY A 184 -9.24 -0.12 -13.22
CA GLY A 184 -10.00 -1.36 -13.37
C GLY A 184 -9.20 -2.62 -13.01
N ALA A 185 -7.92 -2.64 -13.37
CA ALA A 185 -7.02 -3.74 -13.05
C ALA A 185 -6.65 -3.75 -11.55
N ALA A 186 -6.38 -2.60 -10.96
CA ALA A 186 -6.17 -2.48 -9.53
C ALA A 186 -7.40 -2.98 -8.74
N ALA A 187 -8.61 -2.59 -9.18
CA ALA A 187 -9.86 -3.08 -8.60
C ALA A 187 -10.02 -4.61 -8.77
N ALA A 188 -9.62 -5.17 -9.91
CA ALA A 188 -9.67 -6.62 -10.14
C ALA A 188 -8.74 -7.38 -9.20
N ILE A 189 -7.52 -6.88 -8.97
CA ILE A 189 -6.61 -7.44 -7.95
C ILE A 189 -7.30 -7.40 -6.58
N GLY A 190 -7.88 -6.26 -6.21
CA GLY A 190 -8.60 -6.14 -4.93
C GLY A 190 -9.72 -7.18 -4.78
N ARG A 191 -10.56 -7.36 -5.80
CA ARG A 191 -11.60 -8.40 -5.77
C ARG A 191 -11.01 -9.80 -5.64
N ALA A 192 -9.91 -10.08 -6.35
CA ALA A 192 -9.25 -11.38 -6.27
C ALA A 192 -8.68 -11.69 -4.87
N LEU A 193 -8.22 -10.68 -4.13
CA LEU A 193 -7.77 -10.84 -2.75
C LEU A 193 -8.88 -11.39 -1.83
N ASN A 194 -10.14 -11.17 -2.18
CA ASN A 194 -11.27 -11.70 -1.42
C ASN A 194 -11.34 -13.24 -1.40
N SER A 195 -10.61 -13.92 -2.30
CA SER A 195 -10.44 -15.38 -2.26
C SER A 195 -9.62 -15.87 -1.06
N ALA A 196 -8.90 -14.97 -0.37
CA ALA A 196 -8.19 -15.30 0.86
C ALA A 196 -9.11 -15.66 2.05
N GLY A 197 -10.41 -15.43 1.91
CA GLY A 197 -11.38 -15.67 2.96
C GLY A 197 -11.40 -14.54 4.00
N ARG A 198 -11.22 -14.86 5.28
CA ARG A 198 -11.17 -13.87 6.36
C ARG A 198 -9.74 -13.32 6.51
N PHE A 199 -9.51 -12.05 6.21
CA PHE A 199 -8.20 -11.43 6.27
C PHE A 199 -8.25 -9.96 6.74
N GLY A 200 -7.12 -9.46 7.24
CA GLY A 200 -6.83 -8.05 7.42
C GLY A 200 -6.06 -7.51 6.20
N LEU A 201 -6.22 -6.24 5.88
CA LEU A 201 -5.52 -5.60 4.76
C LEU A 201 -4.72 -4.39 5.25
N VAL A 202 -3.45 -4.33 4.89
CA VAL A 202 -2.61 -3.14 5.08
C VAL A 202 -2.19 -2.64 3.71
N VAL A 203 -2.39 -1.35 3.47
CA VAL A 203 -2.03 -0.69 2.21
C VAL A 203 -1.00 0.38 2.50
N MET A 204 0.16 0.28 1.85
CA MET A 204 1.22 1.27 1.93
C MET A 204 1.02 2.31 0.82
N ALA A 205 0.73 3.56 1.20
CA ALA A 205 0.32 4.58 0.26
C ALA A 205 0.73 5.98 0.71
N ASP A 206 1.70 6.60 0.03
CA ASP A 206 1.94 8.04 0.13
C ASP A 206 1.00 8.80 -0.79
N LEU A 207 0.53 9.96 -0.33
CA LEU A 207 -0.30 10.86 -1.11
C LEU A 207 0.57 11.84 -1.92
N SER A 208 0.06 13.04 -2.21
CA SER A 208 0.76 13.99 -3.08
C SER A 208 2.11 14.43 -2.50
N ALA A 209 3.14 14.53 -3.35
CA ALA A 209 4.43 15.09 -2.97
C ALA A 209 4.58 16.56 -3.42
N CYS A 210 3.47 17.30 -3.49
CA CYS A 210 3.38 18.65 -4.05
C CYS A 210 2.65 19.65 -3.12
N ARG A 211 2.65 19.42 -1.79
CA ARG A 211 1.86 20.18 -0.81
C ARG A 211 2.45 21.55 -0.45
N THR A 212 3.73 21.75 -0.65
CA THR A 212 4.44 22.99 -0.29
C THR A 212 5.49 23.35 -1.33
N GLU A 213 5.99 24.59 -1.30
CA GLU A 213 7.09 25.02 -2.19
C GLU A 213 8.40 24.23 -1.99
N ARG A 214 8.59 23.63 -0.82
CA ARG A 214 9.75 22.80 -0.47
C ARG A 214 9.50 21.31 -0.65
N ALA A 215 8.32 20.96 -1.17
CA ALA A 215 7.99 19.56 -1.46
C ALA A 215 8.87 19.01 -2.58
N PRO A 216 9.12 17.70 -2.62
CA PRO A 216 9.91 17.08 -3.69
C PRO A 216 9.40 17.39 -5.10
N GLY A 217 8.09 17.48 -5.29
CA GLY A 217 7.43 17.72 -6.59
C GLY A 217 7.08 19.17 -6.86
N ALA A 218 7.61 20.14 -6.10
CA ALA A 218 7.19 21.53 -6.11
C ALA A 218 5.70 21.73 -5.72
N PHE A 219 5.32 22.97 -5.44
CA PHE A 219 3.94 23.26 -5.01
C PHE A 219 2.95 23.16 -6.16
N ARG A 220 1.86 22.46 -5.91
CA ARG A 220 0.68 22.38 -6.77
C ARG A 220 -0.57 22.64 -5.93
N PRO A 221 -1.39 23.63 -6.27
CA PRO A 221 -2.59 23.96 -5.48
C PRO A 221 -3.58 22.78 -5.38
N GLU A 222 -3.66 21.94 -6.42
CA GLU A 222 -4.58 20.81 -6.49
C GLU A 222 -4.17 19.64 -5.56
N ALA A 223 -2.94 19.66 -5.03
CA ALA A 223 -2.40 18.59 -4.20
C ALA A 223 -3.21 18.41 -2.90
N ALA A 224 -3.63 19.53 -2.29
CA ALA A 224 -4.42 19.49 -1.06
C ALA A 224 -5.81 18.88 -1.30
N ASP A 225 -6.46 19.24 -2.39
CA ASP A 225 -7.78 18.74 -2.74
C ASP A 225 -7.74 17.25 -3.12
N PHE A 226 -6.65 16.82 -3.78
CA PHE A 226 -6.45 15.40 -4.07
C PHE A 226 -6.36 14.59 -2.78
N ASP A 227 -5.49 15.00 -1.86
CA ASP A 227 -5.30 14.32 -0.57
C ASP A 227 -6.58 14.32 0.27
N ALA A 228 -7.31 15.44 0.29
CA ALA A 228 -8.57 15.57 1.00
C ALA A 228 -9.63 14.57 0.50
N ARG A 229 -9.74 14.37 -0.84
CA ARG A 229 -10.67 13.37 -1.40
C ARG A 229 -10.36 11.96 -0.89
N VAL A 230 -9.09 11.62 -0.72
CA VAL A 230 -8.71 10.33 -0.14
C VAL A 230 -9.15 10.25 1.32
N GLY A 231 -8.81 11.25 2.13
CA GLY A 231 -9.22 11.32 3.54
C GLY A 231 -10.74 11.25 3.72
N ASP A 232 -11.51 11.95 2.87
CA ASP A 232 -12.97 11.96 2.92
C ASP A 232 -13.60 10.61 2.54
N ALA A 233 -12.99 9.85 1.63
CA ALA A 233 -13.43 8.50 1.33
C ALA A 233 -13.36 7.58 2.57
N PHE A 234 -12.28 7.73 3.37
CA PHE A 234 -12.14 6.99 4.62
C PHE A 234 -13.10 7.49 5.70
N ARG A 235 -13.24 8.80 5.91
CA ARG A 235 -14.18 9.36 6.90
C ARG A 235 -15.61 8.94 6.63
N ALA A 236 -15.98 8.85 5.36
CA ALA A 236 -17.31 8.44 4.93
C ALA A 236 -17.54 6.91 4.98
N GLY A 237 -16.50 6.09 5.27
CA GLY A 237 -16.61 4.63 5.13
C GLY A 237 -16.95 4.20 3.70
N ALA A 238 -16.49 4.96 2.71
CA ALA A 238 -16.81 4.76 1.29
C ALA A 238 -15.55 4.54 0.44
N PRO A 239 -14.76 3.45 0.72
CA PRO A 239 -13.49 3.20 0.03
C PRO A 239 -13.64 3.06 -1.48
N GLN A 240 -14.79 2.67 -2.01
CA GLN A 240 -15.06 2.57 -3.44
C GLN A 240 -14.88 3.92 -4.17
N ARG A 241 -14.96 5.07 -3.47
CA ARG A 241 -14.68 6.39 -4.04
C ARG A 241 -13.24 6.53 -4.53
N LEU A 242 -12.32 5.73 -3.99
CA LEU A 242 -10.90 5.73 -4.39
C LEU A 242 -10.69 5.18 -5.82
N LEU A 243 -11.66 4.43 -6.38
CA LEU A 243 -11.60 3.98 -7.77
C LEU A 243 -11.65 5.14 -8.77
N ALA A 244 -12.20 6.29 -8.36
CA ALA A 244 -12.28 7.50 -9.17
C ALA A 244 -11.02 8.38 -9.12
N LEU A 245 -9.95 7.95 -8.42
CA LEU A 245 -8.67 8.66 -8.44
C LEU A 245 -8.07 8.61 -9.85
N ASP A 246 -7.90 9.79 -10.44
CA ASP A 246 -7.41 9.94 -11.80
C ASP A 246 -5.91 9.59 -11.88
N PRO A 247 -5.48 8.70 -12.80
CA PRO A 247 -4.10 8.32 -12.94
C PRO A 247 -3.17 9.45 -13.37
N ALA A 248 -3.60 10.32 -14.29
CA ALA A 248 -2.78 11.41 -14.78
C ALA A 248 -2.60 12.47 -13.69
N GLN A 249 -3.68 12.83 -12.99
CA GLN A 249 -3.59 13.75 -11.85
C GLN A 249 -2.68 13.18 -10.74
N ALA A 250 -2.78 11.89 -10.43
CA ALA A 250 -1.94 11.25 -9.43
C ALA A 250 -0.46 11.26 -9.84
N ALA A 251 -0.15 11.06 -11.13
CA ALA A 251 1.20 11.17 -11.67
C ALA A 251 1.74 12.58 -11.57
N ASP A 252 0.98 13.60 -11.97
CA ASP A 252 1.35 15.02 -11.90
C ASP A 252 1.62 15.49 -10.46
N LEU A 253 0.93 14.90 -9.49
CA LEU A 253 1.07 15.18 -8.07
C LEU A 253 2.05 14.26 -7.35
N LEU A 254 2.73 13.36 -8.09
CA LEU A 254 3.69 12.38 -7.57
C LEU A 254 3.09 11.48 -6.47
N VAL A 255 1.83 11.09 -6.61
CA VAL A 255 1.13 10.19 -5.69
C VAL A 255 1.56 8.75 -5.97
N THR A 256 2.30 8.14 -5.07
CA THR A 256 2.72 6.73 -5.22
C THR A 256 1.62 5.76 -4.77
N GLY A 257 0.76 6.22 -3.88
CA GLY A 257 -0.27 5.40 -3.23
C GLY A 257 -1.53 5.15 -4.06
N ARG A 258 -1.71 5.75 -5.25
CA ARG A 258 -2.96 5.62 -6.02
C ARG A 258 -3.36 4.17 -6.27
N VAL A 259 -2.44 3.36 -6.83
CA VAL A 259 -2.75 1.97 -7.19
C VAL A 259 -3.04 1.10 -5.97
N PRO A 260 -2.20 1.08 -4.91
CA PRO A 260 -2.54 0.40 -3.67
C PRO A 260 -3.91 0.79 -3.09
N LEU A 261 -4.26 2.09 -3.10
CA LEU A 261 -5.58 2.58 -2.67
C LEU A 261 -6.72 2.04 -3.54
N GLN A 262 -6.52 1.92 -4.86
CA GLN A 262 -7.51 1.35 -5.77
C GLN A 262 -7.62 -0.17 -5.61
N VAL A 263 -6.55 -0.87 -5.25
CA VAL A 263 -6.60 -2.29 -4.85
C VAL A 263 -7.46 -2.44 -3.59
N LEU A 264 -7.22 -1.61 -2.56
CA LEU A 264 -8.07 -1.60 -1.37
C LEU A 264 -9.53 -1.37 -1.74
N ALA A 265 -9.83 -0.37 -2.57
CA ALA A 265 -11.19 -0.07 -3.00
C ALA A 265 -11.85 -1.27 -3.69
N GLY A 266 -11.07 -2.02 -4.48
CA GLY A 266 -11.52 -3.22 -5.16
C GLY A 266 -11.99 -4.34 -4.22
N THR A 267 -11.40 -4.43 -3.01
CA THR A 267 -11.86 -5.42 -2.02
C THR A 267 -13.26 -5.13 -1.47
N PHE A 268 -13.72 -3.88 -1.57
CA PHE A 268 -15.04 -3.43 -1.14
C PHE A 268 -16.00 -3.17 -2.32
N ALA A 269 -15.53 -3.37 -3.56
CA ALA A 269 -16.40 -3.25 -4.72
C ALA A 269 -17.35 -4.46 -4.82
N PRO A 270 -18.60 -4.25 -5.25
CA PRO A 270 -19.51 -5.36 -5.47
C PRO A 270 -18.95 -6.28 -6.56
N ASP A 271 -19.28 -7.58 -6.43
CA ASP A 271 -19.01 -8.53 -7.49
C ASP A 271 -19.90 -8.15 -8.70
N PRO A 272 -19.37 -8.09 -9.92
CA PRO A 272 -20.17 -7.80 -11.11
C PRO A 272 -21.24 -8.88 -11.42
N ALA A 273 -21.27 -9.99 -10.68
CA ALA A 273 -22.32 -11.00 -10.83
C ALA A 273 -23.69 -10.42 -10.42
N PRO A 274 -24.72 -10.58 -11.26
CA PRO A 274 -26.02 -10.00 -10.98
C PRO A 274 -26.65 -10.66 -9.75
N GLY A 275 -27.01 -9.86 -8.74
CA GLY A 275 -27.89 -10.26 -7.63
C GLY A 275 -27.42 -9.96 -6.22
N ASP A 276 -26.18 -9.54 -6.00
CA ASP A 276 -25.72 -9.12 -4.68
C ASP A 276 -25.21 -7.67 -4.70
N GLU A 277 -26.13 -6.72 -4.57
CA GLU A 277 -25.84 -5.29 -4.45
C GLU A 277 -25.53 -4.87 -3.00
N THR A 278 -25.42 -5.81 -2.08
CA THR A 278 -25.19 -5.50 -0.67
C THR A 278 -23.75 -5.07 -0.45
N MET A 279 -23.54 -3.75 -0.42
CA MET A 279 -22.25 -3.18 -0.02
C MET A 279 -22.00 -3.48 1.46
N PRO A 280 -20.84 -4.04 1.81
CA PRO A 280 -20.49 -4.21 3.22
C PRO A 280 -20.49 -2.84 3.91
N SER A 281 -21.24 -2.71 5.00
CA SER A 281 -21.20 -1.52 5.84
C SER A 281 -19.83 -1.46 6.54
N VAL A 282 -19.09 -0.40 6.32
CA VAL A 282 -17.78 -0.20 6.93
C VAL A 282 -17.73 1.12 7.68
N ARG A 283 -17.09 1.10 8.83
CA ARG A 283 -16.76 2.30 9.60
C ARG A 283 -15.36 2.75 9.26
N GLY A 284 -15.23 3.99 8.82
CA GLY A 284 -13.95 4.61 8.53
C GLY A 284 -13.49 5.55 9.66
N GLN A 285 -12.19 5.58 9.90
CA GLN A 285 -11.55 6.49 10.85
C GLN A 285 -10.21 6.96 10.30
N VAL A 286 -9.98 8.28 10.27
CA VAL A 286 -8.68 8.88 10.01
C VAL A 286 -7.97 9.07 11.36
N LEU A 287 -6.78 8.49 11.50
CA LEU A 287 -5.95 8.55 12.71
C LEU A 287 -4.87 9.65 12.62
N TYR A 288 -4.41 9.93 11.41
CA TYR A 288 -3.45 10.98 11.11
C TYR A 288 -3.67 11.49 9.69
N GLU A 289 -3.54 12.80 9.51
CA GLU A 289 -3.50 13.45 8.21
C GLU A 289 -2.59 14.68 8.32
N GLY A 290 -1.63 14.80 7.41
CA GLY A 290 -0.70 15.91 7.41
C GLY A 290 0.28 15.84 6.26
N ALA A 291 1.07 16.92 6.11
CA ALA A 291 2.12 17.01 5.11
C ALA A 291 3.38 17.71 5.69
N PRO A 292 4.02 17.13 6.72
CA PRO A 292 5.08 17.79 7.47
C PRO A 292 6.28 18.22 6.61
N TYR A 293 6.56 17.50 5.53
CA TYR A 293 7.68 17.80 4.60
C TYR A 293 7.20 18.03 3.17
N GLY A 294 5.94 18.46 3.02
CA GLY A 294 5.35 18.72 1.71
C GLY A 294 4.85 17.47 0.99
N VAL A 295 4.96 16.30 1.61
CA VAL A 295 4.35 15.05 1.15
C VAL A 295 3.13 14.74 2.01
N GLY A 296 2.00 14.46 1.39
CA GLY A 296 0.76 14.11 2.08
C GLY A 296 0.84 12.72 2.69
N TYR A 297 0.60 12.62 3.99
CA TYR A 297 0.55 11.36 4.74
C TYR A 297 -0.82 11.18 5.36
N LEU A 298 -1.36 10.00 5.19
CA LEU A 298 -2.64 9.59 5.75
C LEU A 298 -2.46 8.26 6.50
N VAL A 299 -2.96 8.20 7.73
CA VAL A 299 -3.20 6.94 8.42
C VAL A 299 -4.69 6.80 8.66
N ALA A 300 -5.30 5.77 8.10
CA ALA A 300 -6.72 5.54 8.20
C ALA A 300 -7.04 4.06 8.41
N LEU A 301 -8.19 3.81 9.02
CA LEU A 301 -8.75 2.49 9.28
C LEU A 301 -10.14 2.35 8.66
N LEU A 302 -10.42 1.17 8.16
CA LEU A 302 -11.75 0.68 7.84
C LEU A 302 -11.99 -0.60 8.66
N THR A 303 -13.12 -0.68 9.32
CA THR A 303 -13.55 -1.89 10.05
C THR A 303 -14.95 -2.28 9.62
N ALA A 304 -15.21 -3.59 9.50
CA ALA A 304 -16.56 -4.08 9.28
C ALA A 304 -17.47 -3.62 10.41
N SER A 305 -18.68 -3.19 10.06
CA SER A 305 -19.70 -2.75 11.03
C SER A 305 -20.48 -3.91 11.58
#